data_453ce28439afa3c83861a1b76dd8497f
#
_entry.id   453ce28439afa3c83861a1b76dd8497f
#
_cell.length_a   1.000
_cell.length_b   1.000
_cell.length_c   1.000
_cell.angle_alpha   90.00
_cell.angle_beta   90.00
_cell.angle_gamma   90.00
#
_symmetry.space_group_name_H-M   'P 1'
#
loop_
_entity.id
_entity.type
_entity.pdbx_description
1 polymer ?
#
loop_
_entity_poly.entity_id
_entity_poly.type
_entity_poly.pdbx_seq_one_letter_code
_entity_poly.pdbx_strand_id
1 'polypeptide(L)'
;MAKKEEKPDTIKQLFGYAGNYRYLTIASWVLATISAFVALVPFYFIWRLIKEVLRVAPDYGNAQNLSAYGWSAVVFAIGAMLIYIGALMCSHLSAFRIQANMRSKLMRHILTLPLGFMDEEGSGKVRKIVNESSAATETYIAHQLPDKCVATATPVGLVFLLLVFDWRLGLLCLIPVVIAFAVMSCMMGDNMKKKMAEYQNALEEMSSEAVEYVRGIPVVKTFGQSVFSFKRFRDSIKKYEKWTVSYTKDLRIPMMGYTAAINLSLIHISEPTRP
;
A
#
# COMPACT_ATOMS: atom_id res chain seq x y z
N MET A 1 1.42 -37.86 4.46
CA MET A 1 0.94 -36.83 3.51
C MET A 1 0.06 -35.86 4.29
N ALA A 2 0.61 -34.76 4.77
CA ALA A 2 -0.16 -33.73 5.46
C ALA A 2 -0.98 -32.96 4.42
N LYS A 3 -2.29 -33.01 4.57
CA LYS A 3 -3.28 -32.28 3.76
C LYS A 3 -2.95 -30.79 3.93
N LYS A 4 -2.49 -30.14 2.85
CA LYS A 4 -2.25 -28.69 2.80
C LYS A 4 -3.61 -28.03 3.07
N GLU A 5 -3.82 -27.54 4.29
CA GLU A 5 -5.01 -26.74 4.60
C GLU A 5 -5.02 -25.54 3.66
N GLU A 6 -5.95 -25.54 2.72
CA GLU A 6 -6.23 -24.36 1.91
C GLU A 6 -6.57 -23.22 2.87
N LYS A 7 -5.71 -22.20 2.92
CA LYS A 7 -6.01 -20.99 3.69
C LYS A 7 -7.33 -20.45 3.16
N PRO A 8 -8.36 -20.39 4.00
CA PRO A 8 -9.67 -19.92 3.55
C PRO A 8 -9.54 -18.50 3.02
N ASP A 9 -10.24 -18.23 1.93
CA ASP A 9 -10.19 -16.96 1.20
C ASP A 9 -10.56 -15.81 2.14
N THR A 10 -9.59 -15.02 2.52
CA THR A 10 -9.72 -13.96 3.54
C THR A 10 -10.88 -13.01 3.22
N ILE A 11 -11.09 -12.71 1.95
CA ILE A 11 -12.18 -11.83 1.48
C ILE A 11 -13.54 -12.49 1.74
N LYS A 12 -13.67 -13.81 1.48
CA LYS A 12 -14.90 -14.54 1.73
C LYS A 12 -15.25 -14.58 3.22
N GLN A 13 -14.26 -14.74 4.09
CA GLN A 13 -14.47 -14.66 5.54
C GLN A 13 -14.91 -13.26 5.99
N LEU A 14 -14.28 -12.21 5.48
CA LEU A 14 -14.65 -10.83 5.79
C LEU A 14 -16.09 -10.52 5.36
N PHE A 15 -16.51 -10.99 4.20
CA PHE A 15 -17.90 -10.85 3.75
C PHE A 15 -18.91 -11.60 4.64
N GLY A 16 -18.49 -12.65 5.34
CA GLY A 16 -19.31 -13.30 6.37
C GLY A 16 -19.64 -12.41 7.57
N TYR A 17 -18.82 -11.39 7.84
CA TYR A 17 -19.08 -10.37 8.86
C TYR A 17 -19.77 -9.12 8.29
N ALA A 18 -19.77 -8.93 6.97
CA ALA A 18 -20.27 -7.75 6.30
C ALA A 18 -21.82 -7.65 6.29
N GLY A 19 -22.51 -8.80 6.25
CA GLY A 19 -23.96 -8.81 6.05
C GLY A 19 -24.36 -8.03 4.79
N ASN A 20 -25.32 -7.11 4.91
CA ASN A 20 -25.78 -6.26 3.80
C ASN A 20 -24.76 -5.20 3.36
N TYR A 21 -23.76 -4.87 4.20
CA TYR A 21 -22.74 -3.87 3.88
C TYR A 21 -21.71 -4.33 2.85
N ARG A 22 -21.71 -5.63 2.47
CA ARG A 22 -20.92 -6.15 1.36
C ARG A 22 -21.13 -5.41 0.04
N TYR A 23 -22.33 -4.91 -0.21
CA TYR A 23 -22.64 -4.14 -1.42
C TYR A 23 -21.94 -2.78 -1.44
N LEU A 24 -21.78 -2.14 -0.28
CA LEU A 24 -21.02 -0.89 -0.16
C LEU A 24 -19.52 -1.13 -0.41
N THR A 25 -18.97 -2.25 0.07
CA THR A 25 -17.58 -2.62 -0.24
C THR A 25 -17.38 -2.82 -1.74
N ILE A 26 -18.28 -3.53 -2.41
CA ILE A 26 -18.21 -3.74 -3.87
C ILE A 26 -18.39 -2.41 -4.62
N ALA A 27 -19.35 -1.58 -4.19
CA ALA A 27 -19.55 -0.25 -4.78
C ALA A 27 -18.31 0.63 -4.66
N SER A 28 -17.59 0.57 -3.51
CA SER A 28 -16.34 1.32 -3.34
C SER A 28 -15.26 0.89 -4.33
N TRP A 29 -15.12 -0.42 -4.62
CA TRP A 29 -14.15 -0.93 -5.59
C TRP A 29 -14.48 -0.49 -7.02
N VAL A 30 -15.77 -0.56 -7.38
CA VAL A 30 -16.25 -0.12 -8.70
C VAL A 30 -16.03 1.39 -8.88
N LEU A 31 -16.42 2.19 -7.89
CA LEU A 31 -16.22 3.65 -7.93
C LEU A 31 -14.73 4.03 -7.95
N ALA A 32 -13.89 3.36 -7.18
CA ALA A 32 -12.45 3.57 -7.18
C ALA A 32 -11.84 3.26 -8.55
N THR A 33 -12.27 2.16 -9.18
CA THR A 33 -11.83 1.79 -10.54
C THR A 33 -12.29 2.81 -11.57
N ILE A 34 -13.55 3.25 -11.52
CA ILE A 34 -14.08 4.30 -12.42
C ILE A 34 -13.30 5.60 -12.22
N SER A 35 -13.07 6.00 -10.97
CA SER A 35 -12.27 7.19 -10.66
C SER A 35 -10.88 7.14 -11.28
N ALA A 36 -10.21 5.98 -11.21
CA ALA A 36 -8.89 5.79 -11.80
C ALA A 36 -8.89 6.03 -13.32
N PHE A 37 -9.88 5.52 -14.04
CA PHE A 37 -10.00 5.78 -15.48
C PHE A 37 -10.38 7.23 -15.79
N VAL A 38 -11.31 7.83 -15.04
CA VAL A 38 -11.69 9.23 -15.22
C VAL A 38 -10.52 10.17 -14.94
N ALA A 39 -9.66 9.84 -13.98
CA ALA A 39 -8.44 10.59 -13.67
C ALA A 39 -7.40 10.60 -14.81
N LEU A 40 -7.51 9.72 -15.80
CA LEU A 40 -6.66 9.71 -16.99
C LEU A 40 -7.18 10.62 -18.12
N VAL A 41 -8.46 10.98 -18.11
CA VAL A 41 -9.06 11.83 -19.14
C VAL A 41 -8.42 13.22 -19.24
N PRO A 42 -8.02 13.90 -18.16
CA PRO A 42 -7.29 15.16 -18.22
C PRO A 42 -6.02 15.09 -19.10
N PHE A 43 -5.28 13.97 -19.05
CA PHE A 43 -4.06 13.79 -19.86
C PHE A 43 -4.37 13.80 -21.37
N TYR A 44 -5.52 13.26 -21.79
CA TYR A 44 -5.97 13.34 -23.16
C TYR A 44 -6.26 14.79 -23.58
N PHE A 45 -6.91 15.59 -22.74
CA PHE A 45 -7.18 17.00 -23.06
C PHE A 45 -5.90 17.85 -23.06
N ILE A 46 -4.97 17.59 -22.14
CA ILE A 46 -3.64 18.23 -22.13
C ILE A 46 -2.88 17.88 -23.42
N TRP A 47 -2.89 16.63 -23.84
CA TRP A 47 -2.28 16.23 -25.12
C TRP A 47 -2.92 16.96 -26.31
N ARG A 48 -4.25 17.08 -26.35
CA ARG A 48 -4.96 17.85 -27.39
C ARG A 48 -4.56 19.32 -27.38
N LEU A 49 -4.41 19.92 -26.21
CA LEU A 49 -3.97 21.30 -26.04
C LEU A 49 -2.54 21.49 -26.57
N ILE A 50 -1.61 20.65 -26.15
CA ILE A 50 -0.22 20.71 -26.62
C ILE A 50 -0.15 20.51 -28.14
N LYS A 51 -0.87 19.54 -28.67
CA LYS A 51 -0.91 19.28 -30.13
C LYS A 51 -1.42 20.49 -30.91
N GLU A 52 -2.43 21.19 -30.41
CA GLU A 52 -2.95 22.41 -31.04
C GLU A 52 -1.95 23.55 -30.98
N VAL A 53 -1.27 23.77 -29.84
CA VAL A 53 -0.23 24.79 -29.71
C VAL A 53 0.94 24.52 -30.66
N LEU A 54 1.40 23.28 -30.79
CA LEU A 54 2.48 22.91 -31.68
C LEU A 54 2.07 23.02 -33.16
N ARG A 55 0.80 22.80 -33.49
CA ARG A 55 0.29 22.90 -34.85
C ARG A 55 0.33 24.33 -35.40
N VAL A 56 0.08 25.32 -34.54
CA VAL A 56 0.01 26.74 -34.96
C VAL A 56 1.29 27.51 -34.69
N ALA A 57 2.33 26.90 -34.16
CA ALA A 57 3.61 27.54 -33.91
C ALA A 57 4.24 27.99 -35.26
N PRO A 58 4.82 29.22 -35.34
CA PRO A 58 5.02 30.22 -34.27
C PRO A 58 3.85 31.19 -34.07
N ASP A 59 2.77 31.08 -34.85
CA ASP A 59 1.63 32.02 -34.84
C ASP A 59 0.52 31.61 -33.88
N TYR A 60 0.79 31.74 -32.57
CA TYR A 60 -0.08 31.26 -31.49
C TYR A 60 -1.46 31.94 -31.41
N GLY A 61 -1.63 33.10 -32.11
CA GLY A 61 -2.92 33.79 -32.18
C GLY A 61 -4.01 32.99 -32.89
N ASN A 62 -3.64 32.02 -33.73
CA ASN A 62 -4.54 31.16 -34.48
C ASN A 62 -4.96 29.87 -33.76
N ALA A 63 -4.50 29.68 -32.51
CA ALA A 63 -4.86 28.48 -31.73
C ALA A 63 -6.33 28.49 -31.33
N GLN A 64 -7.03 27.39 -31.63
CA GLN A 64 -8.46 27.24 -31.37
C GLN A 64 -8.73 26.30 -30.19
N ASN A 65 -9.80 26.58 -29.47
CA ASN A 65 -10.32 25.70 -28.40
C ASN A 65 -9.36 25.44 -27.20
N LEU A 66 -8.28 26.21 -27.02
CA LEU A 66 -7.35 26.02 -25.90
C LEU A 66 -8.05 26.11 -24.55
N SER A 67 -8.93 27.13 -24.40
CA SER A 67 -9.72 27.31 -23.16
C SER A 67 -10.66 26.13 -22.92
N ALA A 68 -11.31 25.61 -23.96
CA ALA A 68 -12.20 24.45 -23.85
C ALA A 68 -11.44 23.18 -23.41
N TYR A 69 -10.27 22.92 -23.98
CA TYR A 69 -9.45 21.79 -23.56
C TYR A 69 -8.95 21.94 -22.13
N GLY A 70 -8.51 23.15 -21.74
CA GLY A 70 -8.05 23.43 -20.38
C GLY A 70 -9.17 23.23 -19.36
N TRP A 71 -10.36 23.82 -19.59
CA TRP A 71 -11.49 23.65 -18.70
C TRP A 71 -12.00 22.21 -18.65
N SER A 72 -12.01 21.49 -19.77
CA SER A 72 -12.36 20.06 -19.79
C SER A 72 -11.42 19.25 -18.91
N ALA A 73 -10.11 19.48 -19.01
CA ALA A 73 -9.12 18.79 -18.15
C ALA A 73 -9.40 19.03 -16.66
N VAL A 74 -9.69 20.29 -16.27
CA VAL A 74 -10.01 20.64 -14.87
C VAL A 74 -11.31 19.98 -14.40
N VAL A 75 -12.37 20.02 -15.21
CA VAL A 75 -13.67 19.42 -14.85
C VAL A 75 -13.53 17.91 -14.65
N PHE A 76 -12.83 17.21 -15.54
CA PHE A 76 -12.62 15.77 -15.40
C PHE A 76 -11.72 15.44 -14.21
N ALA A 77 -10.71 16.25 -13.89
CA ALA A 77 -9.85 16.05 -12.71
C ALA A 77 -10.68 16.21 -11.42
N ILE A 78 -11.49 17.25 -11.32
CA ILE A 78 -12.41 17.45 -10.18
C ILE A 78 -13.44 16.31 -10.10
N GLY A 79 -14.02 15.91 -11.23
CA GLY A 79 -14.95 14.79 -11.31
C GLY A 79 -14.36 13.49 -10.81
N ALA A 80 -13.14 13.15 -11.22
CA ALA A 80 -12.41 11.98 -10.73
C ALA A 80 -12.21 12.02 -9.21
N MET A 81 -11.82 13.19 -8.69
CA MET A 81 -11.65 13.38 -7.24
C MET A 81 -12.96 13.17 -6.48
N LEU A 82 -14.07 13.71 -6.96
CA LEU A 82 -15.38 13.55 -6.32
C LEU A 82 -15.85 12.09 -6.32
N ILE A 83 -15.65 11.37 -7.44
CA ILE A 83 -15.96 9.94 -7.54
C ILE A 83 -15.09 9.14 -6.54
N TYR A 84 -13.80 9.47 -6.40
CA TYR A 84 -12.92 8.79 -5.46
C TYR A 84 -13.32 9.05 -4.00
N ILE A 85 -13.70 10.28 -3.66
CA ILE A 85 -14.25 10.61 -2.34
C ILE A 85 -15.51 9.76 -2.07
N GLY A 86 -16.41 9.64 -3.03
CA GLY A 86 -17.56 8.75 -2.93
C GLY A 86 -17.19 7.29 -2.70
N ALA A 87 -16.16 6.79 -3.40
CA ALA A 87 -15.62 5.45 -3.19
C ALA A 87 -15.10 5.24 -1.77
N LEU A 88 -14.32 6.20 -1.24
CA LEU A 88 -13.79 6.16 0.12
C LEU A 88 -14.92 6.23 1.17
N MET A 89 -15.93 7.08 0.97
CA MET A 89 -17.08 7.12 1.89
C MET A 89 -17.82 5.78 1.98
N CYS A 90 -18.04 5.12 0.83
CA CYS A 90 -18.62 3.77 0.80
C CYS A 90 -17.74 2.74 1.51
N SER A 91 -16.41 2.80 1.30
CA SER A 91 -15.47 1.86 1.89
C SER A 91 -15.36 2.02 3.40
N HIS A 92 -15.24 3.26 3.91
CA HIS A 92 -15.20 3.55 5.34
C HIS A 92 -16.48 3.14 6.07
N LEU A 93 -17.65 3.49 5.50
CA LEU A 93 -18.93 3.11 6.10
C LEU A 93 -19.09 1.59 6.22
N SER A 94 -18.68 0.86 5.18
CA SER A 94 -18.66 -0.60 5.19
C SER A 94 -17.66 -1.15 6.20
N ALA A 95 -16.43 -0.63 6.22
CA ALA A 95 -15.36 -1.08 7.08
C ALA A 95 -15.70 -0.94 8.57
N PHE A 96 -16.25 0.22 8.98
CA PHE A 96 -16.69 0.43 10.37
C PHE A 96 -17.79 -0.54 10.79
N ARG A 97 -18.73 -0.87 9.89
CA ARG A 97 -19.79 -1.83 10.18
C ARG A 97 -19.26 -3.26 10.29
N ILE A 98 -18.35 -3.64 9.40
CA ILE A 98 -17.70 -4.96 9.44
C ILE A 98 -16.89 -5.09 10.73
N GLN A 99 -16.11 -4.07 11.11
CA GLN A 99 -15.36 -4.03 12.34
C GLN A 99 -16.26 -4.18 13.57
N ALA A 100 -17.37 -3.43 13.64
CA ALA A 100 -18.32 -3.51 14.74
C ALA A 100 -18.96 -4.91 14.87
N ASN A 101 -19.37 -5.50 13.73
CA ASN A 101 -19.93 -6.85 13.68
C ASN A 101 -18.90 -7.89 14.12
N MET A 102 -17.64 -7.74 13.67
CA MET A 102 -16.56 -8.65 14.05
C MET A 102 -16.28 -8.58 15.54
N ARG A 103 -16.17 -7.37 16.11
CA ARG A 103 -16.02 -7.18 17.57
C ARG A 103 -17.16 -7.80 18.36
N SER A 104 -18.39 -7.58 17.92
CA SER A 104 -19.57 -8.15 18.58
C SER A 104 -19.56 -9.68 18.56
N LYS A 105 -19.23 -10.30 17.43
CA LYS A 105 -19.13 -11.75 17.33
C LYS A 105 -17.98 -12.31 18.17
N LEU A 106 -16.81 -11.66 18.17
CA LEU A 106 -15.67 -12.04 19.01
C LEU A 106 -16.03 -11.98 20.50
N MET A 107 -16.64 -10.88 20.95
CA MET A 107 -17.07 -10.76 22.34
C MET A 107 -18.09 -11.81 22.75
N ARG A 108 -19.08 -12.10 21.90
CA ARG A 108 -20.05 -13.19 22.16
C ARG A 108 -19.35 -14.54 22.26
N HIS A 109 -18.38 -14.80 21.39
CA HIS A 109 -17.62 -16.06 21.43
C HIS A 109 -16.80 -16.18 22.72
N ILE A 110 -16.12 -15.10 23.15
CA ILE A 110 -15.36 -15.07 24.40
C ILE A 110 -16.26 -15.40 25.61
N LEU A 111 -17.49 -14.89 25.62
CA LEU A 111 -18.44 -15.18 26.69
C LEU A 111 -18.90 -16.66 26.76
N THR A 112 -18.69 -17.44 25.70
CA THR A 112 -18.99 -18.89 25.67
C THR A 112 -17.80 -19.76 26.05
N LEU A 113 -16.60 -19.18 26.21
CA LEU A 113 -15.39 -19.91 26.58
C LEU A 113 -15.34 -20.16 28.09
N PRO A 114 -14.68 -21.26 28.53
CA PRO A 114 -14.46 -21.54 29.95
C PRO A 114 -13.68 -20.40 30.65
N LEU A 115 -13.95 -20.16 31.94
CA LEU A 115 -13.26 -19.12 32.72
C LEU A 115 -11.73 -19.28 32.71
N GLY A 116 -11.22 -20.53 32.72
CA GLY A 116 -9.77 -20.81 32.66
C GLY A 116 -9.08 -20.30 31.38
N PHE A 117 -9.84 -20.08 30.30
CA PHE A 117 -9.28 -19.47 29.06
C PHE A 117 -8.72 -18.07 29.32
N MET A 118 -9.37 -17.28 30.15
CA MET A 118 -8.91 -15.93 30.48
C MET A 118 -7.66 -15.93 31.36
N ASP A 119 -7.49 -16.97 32.18
CA ASP A 119 -6.30 -17.15 33.01
C ASP A 119 -5.10 -17.64 32.19
N GLU A 120 -5.29 -18.54 31.20
CA GLU A 120 -4.24 -19.05 30.35
C GLU A 120 -3.76 -18.02 29.32
N GLU A 121 -4.67 -17.37 28.62
CA GLU A 121 -4.34 -16.46 27.53
C GLU A 121 -4.05 -15.02 27.98
N GLY A 122 -4.55 -14.66 29.14
CA GLY A 122 -4.43 -13.31 29.72
C GLY A 122 -5.34 -12.26 29.08
N SER A 123 -5.91 -11.40 29.90
CA SER A 123 -6.83 -10.34 29.45
C SER A 123 -6.20 -9.35 28.45
N GLY A 124 -4.89 -9.13 28.51
CA GLY A 124 -4.15 -8.27 27.60
C GLY A 124 -4.13 -8.81 26.16
N LYS A 125 -3.93 -10.12 25.98
CA LYS A 125 -3.93 -10.76 24.66
C LYS A 125 -5.32 -10.76 24.04
N VAL A 126 -6.34 -11.08 24.83
CA VAL A 126 -7.74 -11.03 24.40
C VAL A 126 -8.13 -9.61 23.97
N ARG A 127 -7.78 -8.59 24.77
CA ARG A 127 -8.00 -7.18 24.44
C ARG A 127 -7.30 -6.79 23.13
N LYS A 128 -6.05 -7.22 22.92
CA LYS A 128 -5.30 -6.97 21.69
C LYS A 128 -6.01 -7.56 20.47
N ILE A 129 -6.44 -8.81 20.54
CA ILE A 129 -7.17 -9.46 19.44
C ILE A 129 -8.47 -8.72 19.12
N VAL A 130 -9.28 -8.40 20.13
CA VAL A 130 -10.57 -7.74 19.90
C VAL A 130 -10.42 -6.31 19.38
N ASN A 131 -9.45 -5.54 19.87
CA ASN A 131 -9.33 -4.14 19.51
C ASN A 131 -8.38 -3.93 18.33
N GLU A 132 -7.12 -4.38 18.43
CA GLU A 132 -6.09 -4.07 17.43
C GLU A 132 -6.27 -4.86 16.14
N SER A 133 -6.56 -6.18 16.23
CA SER A 133 -6.78 -6.99 15.02
C SER A 133 -8.06 -6.57 14.28
N SER A 134 -9.09 -6.14 15.02
CA SER A 134 -10.30 -5.59 14.41
C SER A 134 -10.05 -4.24 13.73
N ALA A 135 -9.22 -3.36 14.33
CA ALA A 135 -8.81 -2.09 13.72
C ALA A 135 -7.97 -2.31 12.47
N ALA A 136 -7.03 -3.27 12.51
CA ALA A 136 -6.25 -3.62 11.32
C ALA A 136 -7.13 -4.12 10.15
N THR A 137 -8.21 -4.85 10.47
CA THR A 137 -9.20 -5.30 9.47
C THR A 137 -9.97 -4.13 8.88
N GLU A 138 -10.35 -3.15 9.69
CA GLU A 138 -11.01 -1.93 9.22
C GLU A 138 -10.08 -1.18 8.25
N THR A 139 -8.84 -0.91 8.63
CA THR A 139 -7.84 -0.25 7.78
C THR A 139 -7.62 -1.00 6.44
N TYR A 140 -7.61 -2.34 6.47
CA TYR A 140 -7.50 -3.16 5.28
C TYR A 140 -8.67 -2.94 4.31
N ILE A 141 -9.91 -2.94 4.82
CA ILE A 141 -11.12 -2.78 4.00
C ILE A 141 -11.29 -1.33 3.54
N ALA A 142 -11.04 -0.36 4.44
CA ALA A 142 -11.27 1.05 4.16
C ALA A 142 -10.29 1.62 3.13
N HIS A 143 -9.02 1.24 3.20
CA HIS A 143 -7.95 1.82 2.39
C HIS A 143 -7.32 0.82 1.42
N GLN A 144 -6.81 -0.31 1.92
CA GLN A 144 -5.98 -1.18 1.08
C GLN A 144 -6.75 -1.84 -0.07
N LEU A 145 -8.04 -2.14 0.08
CA LEU A 145 -8.82 -2.76 -0.99
C LEU A 145 -9.16 -1.76 -2.12
N PRO A 146 -9.70 -0.55 -1.84
CA PRO A 146 -9.88 0.47 -2.87
C PRO A 146 -8.55 0.86 -3.54
N ASP A 147 -7.48 1.03 -2.77
CA ASP A 147 -6.16 1.38 -3.29
C ASP A 147 -5.60 0.31 -4.24
N LYS A 148 -5.82 -0.97 -3.96
CA LYS A 148 -5.46 -2.06 -4.87
C LYS A 148 -6.22 -1.98 -6.19
N CYS A 149 -7.49 -1.61 -6.17
CA CYS A 149 -8.29 -1.41 -7.38
C CYS A 149 -7.70 -0.26 -8.23
N VAL A 150 -7.41 0.87 -7.60
CA VAL A 150 -6.78 2.02 -8.27
C VAL A 150 -5.38 1.66 -8.78
N ALA A 151 -4.55 1.04 -7.95
CA ALA A 151 -3.19 0.63 -8.29
C ALA A 151 -3.12 -0.39 -9.44
N THR A 152 -4.21 -1.14 -9.68
CA THR A 152 -4.31 -2.07 -10.80
C THR A 152 -4.89 -1.37 -12.04
N ALA A 153 -5.94 -0.57 -11.87
CA ALA A 153 -6.64 0.11 -12.96
C ALA A 153 -5.78 1.20 -13.62
N THR A 154 -5.06 1.99 -12.81
CA THR A 154 -4.25 3.12 -13.32
C THR A 154 -3.15 2.70 -14.29
N PRO A 155 -2.30 1.70 -14.03
CA PRO A 155 -1.31 1.24 -15.00
C PRO A 155 -1.94 0.70 -16.29
N VAL A 156 -3.04 -0.05 -16.17
CA VAL A 156 -3.75 -0.58 -17.34
C VAL A 156 -4.28 0.57 -18.20
N GLY A 157 -4.90 1.56 -17.59
CA GLY A 157 -5.40 2.75 -18.27
C GLY A 157 -4.29 3.59 -18.88
N LEU A 158 -3.14 3.74 -18.20
CA LEU A 158 -1.96 4.45 -18.73
C LEU A 158 -1.38 3.74 -19.96
N VAL A 159 -1.22 2.42 -19.91
CA VAL A 159 -0.75 1.65 -21.07
C VAL A 159 -1.69 1.84 -22.25
N PHE A 160 -3.00 1.74 -22.02
CA PHE A 160 -3.99 2.00 -23.07
C PHE A 160 -3.87 3.42 -23.64
N LEU A 161 -3.74 4.45 -22.79
CA LEU A 161 -3.60 5.84 -23.21
C LEU A 161 -2.32 6.07 -24.02
N LEU A 162 -1.19 5.49 -23.61
CA LEU A 162 0.08 5.55 -24.34
C LEU A 162 -0.06 4.96 -25.75
N LEU A 163 -0.72 3.82 -25.88
CA LEU A 163 -0.93 3.17 -27.18
C LEU A 163 -1.88 3.94 -28.09
N VAL A 164 -2.87 4.65 -27.51
CA VAL A 164 -3.79 5.52 -28.26
C VAL A 164 -3.10 6.79 -28.77
N PHE A 165 -2.16 7.35 -28.00
CA PHE A 165 -1.44 8.56 -28.42
C PHE A 165 -0.45 8.27 -29.55
N ASP A 166 0.43 7.31 -29.36
CA ASP A 166 1.34 6.80 -30.37
C ASP A 166 1.78 5.38 -29.96
N TRP A 167 1.34 4.38 -30.72
CA TRP A 167 1.61 2.98 -30.41
C TRP A 167 3.10 2.64 -30.46
N ARG A 168 3.90 3.34 -31.31
CA ARG A 168 5.35 3.12 -31.45
C ARG A 168 6.11 3.66 -30.23
N LEU A 169 5.84 4.90 -29.86
CA LEU A 169 6.39 5.53 -28.67
C LEU A 169 5.88 4.82 -27.41
N GLY A 170 4.61 4.45 -27.37
CA GLY A 170 4.02 3.71 -26.25
C GLY A 170 4.72 2.39 -25.99
N LEU A 171 5.01 1.59 -27.02
CA LEU A 171 5.77 0.35 -26.88
C LEU A 171 7.21 0.60 -26.40
N LEU A 172 7.87 1.65 -26.91
CA LEU A 172 9.21 2.01 -26.49
C LEU A 172 9.25 2.39 -24.99
N CYS A 173 8.25 3.15 -24.53
CA CYS A 173 8.10 3.56 -23.13
C CYS A 173 7.81 2.38 -22.18
N LEU A 174 7.22 1.29 -22.67
CA LEU A 174 6.96 0.11 -21.85
C LEU A 174 8.21 -0.72 -21.56
N ILE A 175 9.25 -0.65 -22.39
CA ILE A 175 10.48 -1.43 -22.19
C ILE A 175 11.11 -1.14 -20.81
N PRO A 176 11.42 0.11 -20.45
CA PRO A 176 12.00 0.39 -19.12
C PRO A 176 11.05 0.05 -17.96
N VAL A 177 9.73 0.17 -18.17
CA VAL A 177 8.74 -0.22 -17.17
C VAL A 177 8.78 -1.73 -16.90
N VAL A 178 8.84 -2.55 -17.97
CA VAL A 178 8.96 -4.01 -17.85
C VAL A 178 10.29 -4.39 -17.16
N ILE A 179 11.39 -3.73 -17.51
CA ILE A 179 12.69 -3.95 -16.86
C ILE A 179 12.60 -3.61 -15.37
N ALA A 180 11.98 -2.47 -15.01
CA ALA A 180 11.81 -2.05 -13.62
C ALA A 180 10.96 -3.06 -12.84
N PHE A 181 9.87 -3.57 -13.41
CA PHE A 181 9.05 -4.63 -12.80
C PHE A 181 9.82 -5.95 -12.65
N ALA A 182 10.63 -6.34 -13.62
CA ALA A 182 11.46 -7.54 -13.53
C ALA A 182 12.48 -7.42 -12.38
N VAL A 183 13.18 -6.28 -12.27
CA VAL A 183 14.11 -6.00 -11.16
C VAL A 183 13.38 -6.03 -9.82
N MET A 184 12.20 -5.40 -9.73
CA MET A 184 11.39 -5.38 -8.50
C MET A 184 10.91 -6.79 -8.13
N SER A 185 10.52 -7.63 -9.10
CA SER A 185 10.11 -9.02 -8.86
C SER A 185 11.25 -9.86 -8.29
N CYS A 186 12.49 -9.64 -8.73
CA CYS A 186 13.66 -10.29 -8.14
C CYS A 186 13.85 -9.94 -6.64
N MET A 187 13.41 -8.75 -6.22
CA MET A 187 13.45 -8.33 -4.82
C MET A 187 12.37 -8.98 -3.96
N MET A 188 11.27 -9.49 -4.54
CA MET A 188 10.11 -10.02 -3.81
C MET A 188 10.14 -11.54 -3.60
N GLY A 189 11.26 -12.22 -3.83
CA GLY A 189 11.41 -13.67 -3.70
C GLY A 189 11.32 -14.20 -2.25
N ASP A 190 11.41 -15.53 -2.10
CA ASP A 190 11.34 -16.21 -0.78
C ASP A 190 12.43 -15.77 0.19
N ASN A 191 13.59 -15.33 -0.31
CA ASN A 191 14.64 -14.73 0.51
C ASN A 191 14.17 -13.44 1.22
N MET A 192 13.34 -12.63 0.56
CA MET A 192 12.79 -11.42 1.15
C MET A 192 11.82 -11.75 2.28
N LYS A 193 10.96 -12.77 2.11
CA LYS A 193 10.04 -13.21 3.16
C LYS A 193 10.78 -13.68 4.40
N LYS A 194 11.88 -14.45 4.23
CA LYS A 194 12.74 -14.87 5.34
C LYS A 194 13.39 -13.69 6.04
N LYS A 195 13.97 -12.75 5.28
CA LYS A 195 14.58 -11.54 5.82
C LYS A 195 13.57 -10.65 6.55
N MET A 196 12.34 -10.55 6.04
CA MET A 196 11.28 -9.81 6.72
C MET A 196 10.86 -10.48 8.04
N ALA A 197 10.80 -11.82 8.08
CA ALA A 197 10.54 -12.55 9.32
C ALA A 197 11.66 -12.34 10.34
N GLU A 198 12.91 -12.39 9.92
CA GLU A 198 14.07 -12.10 10.78
C GLU A 198 14.03 -10.65 11.30
N TYR A 199 13.61 -9.70 10.48
CA TYR A 199 13.40 -8.31 10.89
C TYR A 199 12.34 -8.19 11.99
N GLN A 200 11.19 -8.81 11.79
CA GLN A 200 10.11 -8.78 12.78
C GLN A 200 10.56 -9.40 14.11
N ASN A 201 11.27 -10.54 14.05
CA ASN A 201 11.80 -11.20 15.25
C ASN A 201 12.83 -10.30 15.98
N ALA A 202 13.74 -9.67 15.25
CA ALA A 202 14.74 -8.77 15.84
C ALA A 202 14.10 -7.51 16.46
N LEU A 203 13.07 -6.97 15.81
CA LEU A 203 12.30 -5.83 16.31
C LEU A 203 11.49 -6.20 17.58
N GLU A 204 10.87 -7.38 17.59
CA GLU A 204 10.11 -7.89 18.73
C GLU A 204 11.03 -8.15 19.92
N GLU A 205 12.19 -8.79 19.70
CA GLU A 205 13.21 -8.99 20.73
C GLU A 205 13.70 -7.67 21.32
N MET A 206 14.03 -6.68 20.47
CA MET A 206 14.45 -5.34 20.93
C MET A 206 13.35 -4.65 21.73
N SER A 207 12.09 -4.73 21.28
CA SER A 207 10.96 -4.13 21.97
C SER A 207 10.70 -4.77 23.33
N SER A 208 10.81 -6.11 23.41
CA SER A 208 10.66 -6.87 24.66
C SER A 208 11.73 -6.49 25.68
N GLU A 209 12.99 -6.47 25.25
CA GLU A 209 14.12 -6.08 26.11
C GLU A 209 14.02 -4.61 26.55
N ALA A 210 13.50 -3.72 25.71
CA ALA A 210 13.24 -2.33 26.10
C ALA A 210 12.21 -2.22 27.23
N VAL A 211 11.11 -2.98 27.13
CA VAL A 211 10.07 -3.00 28.17
C VAL A 211 10.63 -3.58 29.48
N GLU A 212 11.40 -4.69 29.39
CA GLU A 212 12.01 -5.32 30.56
C GLU A 212 13.03 -4.37 31.22
N TYR A 213 13.83 -3.66 30.41
CA TYR A 213 14.73 -2.63 30.91
C TYR A 213 14.00 -1.52 31.69
N VAL A 214 12.96 -0.96 31.10
CA VAL A 214 12.17 0.12 31.77
C VAL A 214 11.55 -0.38 33.07
N ARG A 215 10.99 -1.60 33.09
CA ARG A 215 10.45 -2.23 34.31
C ARG A 215 11.51 -2.48 35.38
N GLY A 216 12.74 -2.77 34.96
CA GLY A 216 13.87 -3.02 35.86
C GLY A 216 14.52 -1.77 36.45
N ILE A 217 14.26 -0.57 35.91
CA ILE A 217 14.89 0.68 36.35
C ILE A 217 14.72 0.95 37.88
N PRO A 218 13.53 0.76 38.49
CA PRO A 218 13.35 0.96 39.94
C PRO A 218 14.26 0.03 40.76
N VAL A 219 14.35 -1.24 40.36
CA VAL A 219 15.18 -2.26 41.04
C VAL A 219 16.64 -1.91 40.92
N VAL A 220 17.11 -1.55 39.71
CA VAL A 220 18.49 -1.13 39.44
C VAL A 220 18.86 0.10 40.27
N LYS A 221 17.97 1.08 40.40
CA LYS A 221 18.20 2.29 41.21
C LYS A 221 18.29 1.97 42.71
N THR A 222 17.46 1.05 43.21
CA THR A 222 17.42 0.67 44.62
C THR A 222 18.67 -0.11 45.04
N PHE A 223 19.17 -1.00 44.19
CA PHE A 223 20.30 -1.88 44.47
C PHE A 223 21.63 -1.44 43.89
N GLY A 224 21.69 -0.31 43.21
CA GLY A 224 22.93 0.25 42.64
C GLY A 224 23.54 -0.57 41.49
N GLN A 225 22.81 -1.53 40.94
CA GLN A 225 23.31 -2.42 39.88
C GLN A 225 22.84 -1.94 38.50
N SER A 226 23.72 -1.29 37.75
CA SER A 226 23.37 -0.65 36.47
C SER A 226 23.68 -1.49 35.22
N VAL A 227 24.35 -2.65 35.30
CA VAL A 227 25.10 -3.15 34.15
C VAL A 227 24.48 -4.32 33.39
N PHE A 228 23.74 -5.22 34.03
CA PHE A 228 23.28 -6.44 33.35
C PHE A 228 22.04 -6.27 32.48
N SER A 229 21.03 -5.56 32.93
CA SER A 229 19.80 -5.30 32.16
C SER A 229 20.08 -4.42 30.94
N PHE A 230 21.00 -3.45 31.07
CA PHE A 230 21.45 -2.61 29.96
C PHE A 230 22.22 -3.38 28.89
N LYS A 231 22.96 -4.43 29.24
CA LYS A 231 23.73 -5.24 28.30
C LYS A 231 22.80 -5.99 27.33
N ARG A 232 21.76 -6.65 27.83
CA ARG A 232 20.80 -7.39 27.00
C ARG A 232 20.10 -6.46 26.00
N PHE A 233 19.58 -5.33 26.46
CA PHE A 233 18.95 -4.34 25.61
C PHE A 233 19.93 -3.75 24.58
N ARG A 234 21.16 -3.43 24.96
CA ARG A 234 22.20 -2.98 24.05
C ARG A 234 22.55 -4.02 22.99
N ASP A 235 22.60 -5.27 23.36
CA ASP A 235 22.94 -6.37 22.44
C ASP A 235 21.79 -6.62 21.45
N SER A 236 20.52 -6.48 21.88
CA SER A 236 19.34 -6.54 20.98
C SER A 236 19.32 -5.37 19.99
N ILE A 237 19.67 -4.15 20.41
CA ILE A 237 19.82 -3.00 19.51
C ILE A 237 20.89 -3.26 18.45
N LYS A 238 22.08 -3.77 18.86
CA LYS A 238 23.16 -4.10 17.92
C LYS A 238 22.76 -5.20 16.93
N LYS A 239 22.00 -6.18 17.38
CA LYS A 239 21.47 -7.25 16.53
C LYS A 239 20.52 -6.67 15.48
N TYR A 240 19.60 -5.80 15.89
CA TYR A 240 18.69 -5.09 14.99
C TYR A 240 19.44 -4.18 14.01
N GLU A 241 20.42 -3.41 14.47
CA GLU A 241 21.30 -2.56 13.64
C GLU A 241 22.02 -3.37 12.58
N LYS A 242 22.71 -4.46 12.97
CA LYS A 242 23.43 -5.35 12.05
C LYS A 242 22.50 -5.92 10.99
N TRP A 243 21.30 -6.31 11.38
CA TRP A 243 20.31 -6.80 10.45
C TRP A 243 19.87 -5.69 9.46
N THR A 244 19.51 -4.50 9.96
CA THR A 244 19.06 -3.36 9.15
C THR A 244 20.12 -2.94 8.13
N VAL A 245 21.38 -2.85 8.55
CA VAL A 245 22.52 -2.50 7.67
C VAL A 245 22.73 -3.58 6.60
N SER A 246 22.66 -4.86 6.96
CA SER A 246 22.78 -5.97 5.99
C SER A 246 21.67 -5.94 4.97
N TYR A 247 20.42 -5.78 5.41
CA TYR A 247 19.25 -5.69 4.55
C TYR A 247 19.32 -4.51 3.58
N THR A 248 19.70 -3.33 4.07
CA THR A 248 19.86 -2.13 3.24
C THR A 248 20.96 -2.29 2.19
N LYS A 249 22.08 -2.94 2.55
CA LYS A 249 23.16 -3.23 1.59
C LYS A 249 22.70 -4.17 0.47
N ASP A 250 21.93 -5.20 0.80
CA ASP A 250 21.43 -6.17 -0.18
C ASP A 250 20.43 -5.55 -1.15
N LEU A 251 19.60 -4.61 -0.65
CA LEU A 251 18.62 -3.89 -1.46
C LEU A 251 19.22 -2.78 -2.33
N ARG A 252 20.42 -2.30 -2.01
CA ARG A 252 21.02 -1.12 -2.68
C ARG A 252 21.14 -1.29 -4.19
N ILE A 253 21.69 -2.40 -4.65
CA ILE A 253 21.93 -2.64 -6.10
C ILE A 253 20.61 -2.78 -6.87
N PRO A 254 19.63 -3.64 -6.45
CA PRO A 254 18.35 -3.72 -7.13
C PRO A 254 17.59 -2.39 -7.13
N MET A 255 17.62 -1.64 -6.01
CA MET A 255 16.93 -0.36 -5.90
C MET A 255 17.55 0.69 -6.84
N MET A 256 18.88 0.73 -6.96
CA MET A 256 19.58 1.59 -7.94
C MET A 256 19.21 1.20 -9.37
N GLY A 257 19.17 -0.09 -9.69
CA GLY A 257 18.76 -0.59 -11.01
C GLY A 257 17.31 -0.21 -11.36
N TYR A 258 16.40 -0.37 -10.41
CA TYR A 258 15.00 0.06 -10.56
C TYR A 258 14.88 1.57 -10.82
N THR A 259 15.55 2.38 -9.98
CA THR A 259 15.54 3.84 -10.12
C THR A 259 16.19 4.29 -11.43
N ALA A 260 17.29 3.68 -11.83
CA ALA A 260 17.95 3.99 -13.09
C ALA A 260 17.05 3.62 -14.31
N ALA A 261 16.40 2.46 -14.29
CA ALA A 261 15.50 2.04 -15.36
C ALA A 261 14.34 3.03 -15.58
N ILE A 262 13.72 3.51 -14.49
CA ILE A 262 12.62 4.48 -14.57
C ILE A 262 13.13 5.86 -15.02
N ASN A 263 14.25 6.34 -14.47
CA ASN A 263 14.77 7.67 -14.80
C ASN A 263 15.34 7.73 -16.24
N LEU A 264 15.99 6.68 -16.73
CA LEU A 264 16.42 6.60 -18.13
C LEU A 264 15.25 6.71 -19.11
N SER A 265 14.10 6.12 -18.76
CA SER A 265 12.88 6.27 -19.53
C SER A 265 12.46 7.74 -19.71
N LEU A 266 12.55 8.53 -18.64
CA LEU A 266 12.14 9.94 -18.65
C LEU A 266 13.15 10.84 -19.40
N ILE A 267 14.46 10.59 -19.27
CA ILE A 267 15.50 11.42 -19.87
C ILE A 267 15.57 11.20 -21.39
N HIS A 268 15.54 9.96 -21.88
CA HIS A 268 15.64 9.67 -23.32
C HIS A 268 14.39 10.00 -24.12
N ILE A 269 13.23 10.11 -23.48
CA ILE A 269 11.98 10.54 -24.16
C ILE A 269 11.91 12.06 -24.26
N SER A 270 12.54 12.78 -23.33
CA SER A 270 12.50 14.26 -23.29
C SER A 270 13.60 14.95 -24.09
N GLU A 271 14.65 14.26 -24.52
CA GLU A 271 15.64 14.81 -25.45
C GLU A 271 15.28 14.43 -26.89
N PRO A 272 14.67 15.35 -27.68
CA PRO A 272 14.67 15.17 -29.11
C PRO A 272 16.13 15.24 -29.58
N THR A 273 16.61 14.17 -30.18
CA THR A 273 17.87 14.15 -30.88
C THR A 273 17.98 15.41 -31.76
N ARG A 274 18.76 16.39 -31.32
CA ARG A 274 19.15 17.51 -32.19
C ARG A 274 20.00 16.92 -33.32
N PRO A 275 19.65 17.18 -34.59
CA PRO A 275 20.53 16.88 -35.67
C PRO A 275 21.82 17.72 -35.60
#